data_b1b0f44affc6f17c71732ffe22648d4b
#
_entry.id   b1b0f44affc6f17c71732ffe22648d4b
#
_cell.length_a   1.000
_cell.length_b   1.000
_cell.length_c   1.000
_cell.angle_alpha   90.00
_cell.angle_beta   90.00
_cell.angle_gamma   90.00
#
_symmetry.space_group_name_H-M   'P 1'
#
loop_
_entity.id
_entity.type
_entity.pdbx_description
1 polymer ?
#
loop_
_entity_poly.entity_id
_entity_poly.type
_entity_poly.pdbx_seq_one_letter_code
_entity_poly.pdbx_strand_id
1 'polypeptide(L)'
;EKFFNMEGPGHEGEAQVRKRLTYPAVARAKENGYLAIITVFDGMLAVYSKSGVTAYSRHAESILRAALTQEERARLTEALTRMDSSLTVEVVDPFRDPHIVPYEHVTLYLLDLIANTAQFRVKPARFEDLWLSPKAFAQPRPTEDYGPVRISTVEKIPLKDNADFTRLLQDARTSDAEGWVIRDSTGYMVKIKAPGYSATKRARAIPALVDYLREPSEQRRGTQADREKLERNAERLGLNLSDYIVSTISRHRAWDLPRLAPHLKDLLHGVNTHGRLD
;
A
#
# COMPACT_ATOMS: atom_id res chain seq x y z
N GLU A 1 7.47 -11.88 7.35
CA GLU A 1 8.77 -11.20 7.11
C GLU A 1 8.54 -9.75 6.72
N LYS A 2 9.39 -8.84 7.19
CA LYS A 2 9.30 -7.42 6.87
C LYS A 2 10.19 -7.16 5.65
N PHE A 3 9.60 -6.70 4.55
CA PHE A 3 10.37 -6.31 3.37
C PHE A 3 10.86 -4.86 3.48
N PHE A 4 12.04 -4.60 2.90
CA PHE A 4 12.73 -3.33 2.99
C PHE A 4 12.25 -2.36 1.91
N ASN A 5 12.39 -1.05 2.13
CA ASN A 5 12.29 -0.08 1.06
C ASN A 5 13.64 0.03 0.35
N MET A 6 13.63 0.16 -0.97
CA MET A 6 14.85 0.47 -1.70
C MET A 6 15.30 1.92 -1.47
N GLU A 7 14.37 2.84 -1.34
CA GLU A 7 14.64 4.27 -1.24
C GLU A 7 14.27 4.85 0.13
N GLY A 8 15.02 5.86 0.57
CA GLY A 8 14.78 6.63 1.78
C GLY A 8 15.91 6.54 2.81
N PRO A 9 15.91 7.39 3.85
CA PRO A 9 16.89 7.34 4.92
C PRO A 9 16.88 6.00 5.66
N GLY A 10 18.05 5.38 5.83
CA GLY A 10 18.20 4.08 6.50
C GLY A 10 17.78 2.87 5.65
N HIS A 11 17.67 3.04 4.32
CA HIS A 11 17.37 1.98 3.36
C HIS A 11 18.60 1.56 2.56
N GLU A 12 18.53 0.37 1.94
CA GLU A 12 19.69 -0.25 1.30
C GLU A 12 20.21 0.52 0.07
N GLY A 13 19.36 1.28 -0.62
CA GLY A 13 19.70 1.93 -1.89
C GLY A 13 19.75 0.96 -3.08
N GLU A 14 19.64 1.49 -4.29
CA GLU A 14 19.62 0.69 -5.52
C GLU A 14 20.88 -0.18 -5.69
N ALA A 15 22.06 0.37 -5.42
CA ALA A 15 23.32 -0.36 -5.59
C ALA A 15 23.41 -1.60 -4.68
N GLN A 16 22.91 -1.50 -3.44
CA GLN A 16 22.91 -2.61 -2.50
C GLN A 16 21.85 -3.65 -2.87
N VAL A 17 20.66 -3.20 -3.29
CA VAL A 17 19.61 -4.10 -3.78
C VAL A 17 20.11 -4.91 -4.98
N ARG A 18 20.80 -4.27 -5.95
CA ARG A 18 21.38 -4.96 -7.12
C ARG A 18 22.41 -6.04 -6.75
N LYS A 19 23.18 -5.81 -5.69
CA LYS A 19 24.17 -6.80 -5.19
C LYS A 19 23.52 -7.97 -4.48
N ARG A 20 22.38 -7.73 -3.83
CA ARG A 20 21.71 -8.71 -2.98
C ARG A 20 20.67 -9.55 -3.71
N LEU A 21 20.04 -8.97 -4.75
CA LEU A 21 18.97 -9.61 -5.49
C LEU A 21 19.49 -10.81 -6.28
N THR A 22 18.91 -11.98 -6.05
CA THR A 22 19.22 -13.23 -6.73
C THR A 22 18.18 -13.53 -7.79
N TYR A 23 18.62 -13.78 -9.02
CA TYR A 23 17.73 -14.10 -10.14
C TYR A 23 17.58 -15.62 -10.34
N PRO A 24 16.42 -16.08 -10.85
CA PRO A 24 15.27 -15.28 -11.24
C PRO A 24 14.51 -14.72 -10.02
N ALA A 25 13.95 -13.51 -10.18
CA ALA A 25 13.09 -12.87 -9.21
C ALA A 25 11.73 -12.52 -9.84
N VAL A 26 10.77 -12.14 -9.02
CA VAL A 26 9.44 -11.71 -9.48
C VAL A 26 9.08 -10.38 -8.83
N ALA A 27 8.81 -9.39 -9.65
CA ALA A 27 8.17 -8.15 -9.21
C ALA A 27 6.65 -8.33 -9.23
N ARG A 28 5.98 -7.97 -8.14
CA ARG A 28 4.54 -8.03 -7.98
C ARG A 28 4.02 -6.61 -7.80
N ALA A 29 2.96 -6.26 -8.52
CA ALA A 29 2.34 -4.95 -8.34
C ALA A 29 2.01 -4.74 -6.85
N LYS A 30 2.36 -3.57 -6.35
CA LYS A 30 2.00 -3.14 -5.01
C LYS A 30 0.71 -2.34 -5.09
N GLU A 31 -0.37 -3.02 -4.76
CA GLU A 31 -1.67 -2.39 -4.70
C GLU A 31 -1.76 -1.41 -3.53
N ASN A 32 -2.61 -0.39 -3.67
CA ASN A 32 -2.72 0.69 -2.71
C ASN A 32 -4.02 0.60 -1.92
N GLY A 33 -4.04 -0.22 -0.92
CA GLY A 33 -5.14 -0.46 0.00
C GLY A 33 -4.66 -0.71 1.42
N TYR A 34 -5.33 -1.62 2.12
CA TYR A 34 -4.93 -2.08 3.44
C TYR A 34 -4.89 -3.61 3.50
N LEU A 35 -3.99 -4.12 4.33
CA LEU A 35 -3.79 -5.55 4.54
C LEU A 35 -4.92 -6.15 5.38
N ALA A 36 -5.52 -7.24 4.89
CA ALA A 36 -6.34 -8.15 5.69
C ALA A 36 -5.76 -9.56 5.67
N ILE A 37 -5.98 -10.29 6.76
CA ILE A 37 -5.54 -11.66 6.98
C ILE A 37 -6.80 -12.51 7.17
N ILE A 38 -7.02 -13.45 6.26
CA ILE A 38 -8.14 -14.38 6.29
C ILE A 38 -7.60 -15.73 6.77
N THR A 39 -8.16 -16.24 7.84
CA THR A 39 -7.77 -17.53 8.43
C THR A 39 -9.00 -18.32 8.84
N VAL A 40 -8.79 -19.55 9.31
CA VAL A 40 -9.86 -20.36 9.92
C VAL A 40 -9.64 -20.39 11.42
N PHE A 41 -10.64 -19.98 12.15
CA PHE A 41 -10.68 -20.03 13.60
C PHE A 41 -11.97 -20.70 14.05
N ASP A 42 -11.89 -21.72 14.86
CA ASP A 42 -13.05 -22.52 15.33
C ASP A 42 -13.96 -23.00 14.18
N GLY A 43 -13.32 -23.49 13.10
CA GLY A 43 -14.04 -24.01 11.92
C GLY A 43 -14.68 -22.94 11.01
N MET A 44 -14.51 -21.67 11.29
CA MET A 44 -15.09 -20.55 10.55
C MET A 44 -14.02 -19.61 9.99
N LEU A 45 -14.34 -18.94 8.86
CA LEU A 45 -13.48 -17.87 8.36
C LEU A 45 -13.49 -16.69 9.34
N ALA A 46 -12.31 -16.27 9.72
CA ALA A 46 -12.06 -15.08 10.52
C ALA A 46 -11.15 -14.11 9.77
N VAL A 47 -11.41 -12.81 9.88
CA VAL A 47 -10.64 -11.76 9.21
C VAL A 47 -10.01 -10.84 10.22
N TYR A 48 -8.71 -10.65 10.10
CA TYR A 48 -7.91 -9.78 10.96
C TYR A 48 -7.21 -8.70 10.13
N SER A 49 -6.98 -7.55 10.72
CA SER A 49 -5.99 -6.59 10.26
C SER A 49 -4.62 -6.94 10.85
N LYS A 50 -3.59 -6.20 10.47
CA LYS A 50 -2.25 -6.31 11.08
C LYS A 50 -2.27 -6.16 12.62
N SER A 51 -3.23 -5.42 13.16
CA SER A 51 -3.36 -5.11 14.58
C SER A 51 -4.45 -5.92 15.29
N GLY A 52 -4.99 -6.96 14.64
CA GLY A 52 -6.07 -7.80 15.18
C GLY A 52 -7.44 -7.41 14.64
N VAL A 53 -8.49 -7.55 15.47
CA VAL A 53 -9.87 -7.19 15.09
C VAL A 53 -10.05 -5.67 15.20
N THR A 54 -10.27 -5.03 14.06
CA THR A 54 -10.40 -3.57 13.91
C THR A 54 -11.59 -3.23 13.02
N ALA A 55 -11.90 -1.94 12.83
CA ALA A 55 -12.87 -1.50 11.82
C ALA A 55 -12.49 -1.98 10.42
N TYR A 56 -11.19 -1.95 10.07
CA TYR A 56 -10.67 -2.45 8.80
C TYR A 56 -10.89 -3.96 8.61
N SER A 57 -10.65 -4.77 9.65
CA SER A 57 -10.89 -6.22 9.53
C SER A 57 -12.37 -6.55 9.37
N ARG A 58 -13.27 -5.85 10.09
CA ARG A 58 -14.73 -6.00 9.93
C ARG A 58 -15.19 -5.58 8.54
N HIS A 59 -14.64 -4.49 8.01
CA HIS A 59 -14.90 -4.03 6.64
C HIS A 59 -14.43 -5.07 5.61
N ALA A 60 -13.21 -5.59 5.73
CA ALA A 60 -12.71 -6.65 4.87
C ALA A 60 -13.56 -7.93 4.93
N GLU A 61 -14.00 -8.32 6.12
CA GLU A 61 -14.90 -9.47 6.31
C GLU A 61 -16.25 -9.27 5.60
N SER A 62 -16.83 -8.08 5.71
CA SER A 62 -18.08 -7.71 5.04
C SER A 62 -17.95 -7.79 3.52
N ILE A 63 -16.86 -7.26 2.94
CA ILE A 63 -16.54 -7.36 1.50
C ILE A 63 -16.38 -8.83 1.10
N LEU A 64 -15.64 -9.62 1.87
CA LEU A 64 -15.41 -11.04 1.58
C LEU A 64 -16.73 -11.83 1.58
N ARG A 65 -17.61 -11.56 2.55
CA ARG A 65 -18.94 -12.17 2.63
C ARG A 65 -19.83 -11.81 1.46
N ALA A 66 -19.77 -10.57 0.99
CA ALA A 66 -20.52 -10.11 -0.17
C ALA A 66 -19.98 -10.70 -1.47
N ALA A 67 -18.64 -10.83 -1.61
CA ALA A 67 -17.99 -11.29 -2.81
C ALA A 67 -18.08 -12.82 -3.03
N LEU A 68 -18.20 -13.62 -1.97
CA LEU A 68 -18.21 -15.06 -2.02
C LEU A 68 -19.59 -15.65 -1.69
N THR A 69 -20.04 -16.60 -2.49
CA THR A 69 -21.20 -17.43 -2.16
C THR A 69 -20.93 -18.27 -0.91
N GLN A 70 -21.98 -18.84 -0.32
CA GLN A 70 -21.82 -19.75 0.81
C GLN A 70 -20.94 -20.95 0.48
N GLU A 71 -21.11 -21.53 -0.71
CA GLU A 71 -20.31 -22.67 -1.19
C GLU A 71 -18.84 -22.29 -1.37
N GLU A 72 -18.53 -21.11 -1.93
CA GLU A 72 -17.16 -20.62 -2.09
C GLU A 72 -16.49 -20.34 -0.75
N ARG A 73 -17.23 -19.80 0.22
CA ARG A 73 -16.73 -19.65 1.60
C ARG A 73 -16.40 -20.99 2.23
N ALA A 74 -17.28 -21.99 2.05
CA ALA A 74 -17.01 -23.35 2.55
C ALA A 74 -15.76 -23.96 1.92
N ARG A 75 -15.57 -23.84 0.59
CA ARG A 75 -14.37 -24.29 -0.13
C ARG A 75 -13.11 -23.57 0.37
N LEU A 76 -13.19 -22.26 0.54
CA LEU A 76 -12.07 -21.47 1.07
C LEU A 76 -11.71 -21.89 2.50
N THR A 77 -12.70 -22.12 3.36
CA THR A 77 -12.52 -22.63 4.72
C THR A 77 -11.79 -23.98 4.70
N GLU A 78 -12.28 -24.91 3.89
CA GLU A 78 -11.69 -26.26 3.76
C GLU A 78 -10.26 -26.20 3.21
N ALA A 79 -10.02 -25.38 2.19
CA ALA A 79 -8.69 -25.21 1.60
C ALA A 79 -7.68 -24.66 2.61
N LEU A 80 -8.03 -23.60 3.34
CA LEU A 80 -7.16 -22.99 4.37
C LEU A 80 -6.91 -23.96 5.53
N THR A 81 -7.95 -24.68 5.98
CA THR A 81 -7.83 -25.69 7.03
C THR A 81 -6.87 -26.80 6.61
N ARG A 82 -7.05 -27.37 5.41
CA ARG A 82 -6.21 -28.45 4.89
C ARG A 82 -4.75 -28.02 4.72
N MET A 83 -4.51 -26.78 4.35
CA MET A 83 -3.15 -26.26 4.18
C MET A 83 -2.53 -25.77 5.49
N ASP A 84 -3.30 -25.72 6.58
CA ASP A 84 -2.93 -25.04 7.83
C ASP A 84 -2.27 -23.67 7.53
N SER A 85 -3.01 -22.85 6.82
CA SER A 85 -2.49 -21.57 6.29
C SER A 85 -3.50 -20.46 6.41
N SER A 86 -2.97 -19.25 6.52
CA SER A 86 -3.72 -17.99 6.43
C SER A 86 -3.49 -17.35 5.05
N LEU A 87 -4.53 -16.75 4.49
CA LEU A 87 -4.48 -15.99 3.25
C LEU A 87 -4.32 -14.50 3.60
N THR A 88 -3.34 -13.85 3.00
CA THR A 88 -3.23 -12.39 3.04
C THR A 88 -3.80 -11.77 1.77
N VAL A 89 -4.53 -10.69 1.93
CA VAL A 89 -5.10 -9.91 0.82
C VAL A 89 -4.86 -8.42 1.02
N GLU A 90 -4.69 -7.68 -0.08
CA GLU A 90 -4.80 -6.23 -0.06
C GLU A 90 -6.25 -5.89 -0.40
N VAL A 91 -6.89 -5.13 0.46
CA VAL A 91 -8.27 -4.67 0.28
C VAL A 91 -8.24 -3.26 -0.26
N VAL A 92 -8.84 -3.07 -1.41
CA VAL A 92 -8.99 -1.76 -2.05
C VAL A 92 -10.48 -1.42 -2.10
N ASP A 93 -10.88 -0.31 -1.49
CA ASP A 93 -12.22 0.24 -1.58
C ASP A 93 -12.14 1.73 -1.97
N PRO A 94 -12.28 2.05 -3.27
CA PRO A 94 -12.14 3.41 -3.73
C PRO A 94 -13.25 4.35 -3.24
N PHE A 95 -14.34 3.81 -2.71
CA PHE A 95 -15.51 4.58 -2.30
C PHE A 95 -15.51 4.91 -0.81
N ARG A 96 -15.10 3.96 0.04
CA ARG A 96 -15.12 4.11 1.51
C ARG A 96 -13.75 4.38 2.13
N ASP A 97 -12.68 3.93 1.45
CA ASP A 97 -11.29 4.16 1.85
C ASP A 97 -10.44 4.60 0.64
N PRO A 98 -10.72 5.80 0.08
CA PRO A 98 -10.07 6.26 -1.13
C PRO A 98 -8.57 6.47 -0.91
N HIS A 99 -7.78 5.83 -1.74
CA HIS A 99 -6.33 5.92 -1.76
C HIS A 99 -5.81 6.83 -2.88
N ILE A 100 -4.47 6.90 -3.01
CA ILE A 100 -3.81 7.76 -4.01
C ILE A 100 -3.99 7.19 -5.41
N VAL A 101 -3.83 5.86 -5.55
CA VAL A 101 -4.04 5.18 -6.82
C VAL A 101 -5.54 5.08 -7.08
N PRO A 102 -6.03 5.54 -8.24
CA PRO A 102 -7.44 5.42 -8.57
C PRO A 102 -7.79 3.97 -8.94
N TYR A 103 -8.88 3.47 -8.40
CA TYR A 103 -9.45 2.17 -8.73
C TYR A 103 -10.92 2.33 -9.09
N GLU A 104 -11.41 1.46 -9.98
CA GLU A 104 -12.82 1.51 -10.42
C GLU A 104 -13.74 0.66 -9.56
N HIS A 105 -13.20 -0.38 -8.94
CA HIS A 105 -13.99 -1.37 -8.21
C HIS A 105 -13.39 -1.68 -6.84
N VAL A 106 -14.26 -2.05 -5.91
CA VAL A 106 -13.83 -2.72 -4.69
C VAL A 106 -13.13 -4.02 -5.07
N THR A 107 -11.89 -4.21 -4.62
CA THR A 107 -11.08 -5.36 -5.03
C THR A 107 -10.38 -6.00 -3.83
N LEU A 108 -10.44 -7.32 -3.75
CA LEU A 108 -9.61 -8.14 -2.88
C LEU A 108 -8.47 -8.73 -3.71
N TYR A 109 -7.27 -8.20 -3.57
CA TYR A 109 -6.08 -8.73 -4.24
C TYR A 109 -5.45 -9.85 -3.41
N LEU A 110 -5.44 -11.06 -3.94
CA LEU A 110 -4.79 -12.22 -3.31
C LEU A 110 -3.27 -12.01 -3.31
N LEU A 111 -2.67 -11.99 -2.14
CA LEU A 111 -1.23 -11.79 -1.99
C LEU A 111 -0.52 -13.13 -1.75
N ASP A 112 -0.53 -13.60 -0.54
CA ASP A 112 0.25 -14.75 -0.12
C ASP A 112 -0.56 -15.70 0.76
N LEU A 113 -0.21 -16.99 0.70
CA LEU A 113 -0.55 -18.00 1.69
C LEU A 113 0.60 -18.14 2.67
N ILE A 114 0.30 -18.03 3.95
CA ILE A 114 1.27 -18.09 5.04
C ILE A 114 0.93 -19.32 5.89
N ALA A 115 1.85 -20.28 5.97
CA ALA A 115 1.67 -21.44 6.83
C ALA A 115 1.59 -21.00 8.30
N ASN A 116 0.62 -21.54 9.05
CA ASN A 116 0.41 -21.28 10.48
C ASN A 116 1.40 -22.10 11.35
N THR A 117 2.66 -22.05 10.98
CA THR A 117 3.76 -22.75 11.66
C THR A 117 4.78 -21.72 12.17
N ALA A 118 5.65 -22.11 13.09
CA ALA A 118 6.68 -21.23 13.62
C ALA A 118 7.62 -20.67 12.54
N GLN A 119 7.77 -21.37 11.40
CA GLN A 119 8.60 -20.93 10.28
C GLN A 119 7.89 -19.94 9.35
N PHE A 120 6.57 -19.75 9.46
CA PHE A 120 5.77 -18.85 8.63
C PHE A 120 6.11 -18.95 7.14
N ARG A 121 6.14 -20.18 6.60
CA ARG A 121 6.42 -20.38 5.16
C ARG A 121 5.42 -19.63 4.32
N VAL A 122 5.92 -18.88 3.34
CA VAL A 122 5.13 -17.98 2.52
C VAL A 122 5.20 -18.42 1.06
N LYS A 123 4.05 -18.57 0.43
CA LYS A 123 3.92 -18.77 -1.03
C LYS A 123 2.89 -17.80 -1.61
N PRO A 124 3.07 -17.32 -2.87
CA PRO A 124 2.04 -16.53 -3.54
C PRO A 124 0.72 -17.27 -3.60
N ALA A 125 -0.37 -16.62 -3.23
CA ALA A 125 -1.71 -17.18 -3.32
C ALA A 125 -2.16 -17.28 -4.77
N ARG A 126 -2.87 -18.37 -5.11
CA ARG A 126 -3.50 -18.61 -6.40
C ARG A 126 -4.93 -19.09 -6.16
N PHE A 127 -5.82 -18.87 -7.12
CA PHE A 127 -7.21 -19.31 -7.02
C PHE A 127 -7.33 -20.83 -6.83
N GLU A 128 -6.47 -21.59 -7.53
CA GLU A 128 -6.46 -23.05 -7.48
C GLU A 128 -6.11 -23.57 -6.09
N ASP A 129 -5.17 -22.93 -5.40
CA ASP A 129 -4.79 -23.27 -4.02
C ASP A 129 -5.97 -23.08 -3.05
N LEU A 130 -6.85 -22.13 -3.34
CA LEU A 130 -8.01 -21.78 -2.53
C LEU A 130 -9.29 -22.53 -2.94
N TRP A 131 -9.19 -23.42 -3.92
CA TRP A 131 -10.31 -24.15 -4.56
C TRP A 131 -11.38 -23.21 -5.12
N LEU A 132 -10.98 -22.03 -5.53
CA LEU A 132 -11.80 -21.04 -6.19
C LEU A 132 -11.54 -21.06 -7.70
N SER A 133 -12.57 -20.91 -8.50
CA SER A 133 -12.41 -20.87 -9.95
C SER A 133 -12.02 -19.48 -10.44
N PRO A 134 -10.87 -19.31 -11.11
CA PRO A 134 -10.50 -18.01 -11.68
C PRO A 134 -11.57 -17.43 -12.62
N LYS A 135 -12.28 -18.31 -13.37
CA LYS A 135 -13.34 -17.92 -14.28
C LYS A 135 -14.53 -17.24 -13.57
N ALA A 136 -14.81 -17.66 -12.32
CA ALA A 136 -15.89 -17.09 -11.53
C ALA A 136 -15.60 -15.64 -11.09
N PHE A 137 -14.33 -15.21 -11.12
CA PHE A 137 -13.86 -13.89 -10.74
C PHE A 137 -13.25 -13.09 -11.90
N ALA A 138 -13.41 -13.58 -13.15
CA ALA A 138 -12.94 -12.89 -14.34
C ALA A 138 -13.59 -11.49 -14.51
N GLN A 139 -14.82 -11.35 -14.03
CA GLN A 139 -15.56 -10.09 -13.99
C GLN A 139 -15.90 -9.72 -12.55
N PRO A 140 -16.03 -8.42 -12.22
CA PRO A 140 -16.54 -8.00 -10.93
C PRO A 140 -17.94 -8.55 -10.67
N ARG A 141 -18.19 -9.03 -9.47
CA ARG A 141 -19.49 -9.55 -9.05
C ARG A 141 -20.35 -8.45 -8.47
N PRO A 142 -21.61 -8.29 -8.91
CA PRO A 142 -22.52 -7.33 -8.29
C PRO A 142 -22.79 -7.75 -6.84
N THR A 143 -22.76 -6.78 -5.94
CA THR A 143 -23.12 -6.95 -4.54
C THR A 143 -24.05 -5.82 -4.11
N GLU A 144 -24.88 -6.05 -3.11
CA GLU A 144 -25.86 -5.08 -2.63
C GLU A 144 -25.17 -3.86 -2.00
N ASP A 145 -24.18 -4.10 -1.12
CA ASP A 145 -23.58 -3.04 -0.29
C ASP A 145 -22.36 -2.36 -0.91
N TYR A 146 -21.64 -3.05 -1.81
CA TYR A 146 -20.32 -2.62 -2.30
C TYR A 146 -20.27 -2.36 -3.81
N GLY A 147 -21.42 -2.49 -4.50
CA GLY A 147 -21.42 -2.48 -5.95
C GLY A 147 -20.64 -3.67 -6.53
N PRO A 148 -20.02 -3.53 -7.70
CA PRO A 148 -19.22 -4.62 -8.27
C PRO A 148 -17.93 -4.87 -7.47
N VAL A 149 -17.78 -6.08 -6.90
CA VAL A 149 -16.58 -6.51 -6.17
C VAL A 149 -15.76 -7.47 -7.03
N ARG A 150 -14.46 -7.22 -7.10
CA ARG A 150 -13.49 -8.07 -7.78
C ARG A 150 -12.66 -8.87 -6.77
N ILE A 151 -12.35 -10.13 -7.10
CA ILE A 151 -11.28 -10.87 -6.45
C ILE A 151 -10.24 -11.15 -7.54
N SER A 152 -9.00 -10.76 -7.31
CA SER A 152 -7.93 -10.86 -8.30
C SER A 152 -6.60 -11.24 -7.67
N THR A 153 -5.66 -11.67 -8.49
CA THR A 153 -4.25 -11.74 -8.11
C THR A 153 -3.54 -10.46 -8.56
N VAL A 154 -2.46 -10.10 -7.87
CA VAL A 154 -1.62 -8.98 -8.29
C VAL A 154 -0.88 -9.32 -9.58
N GLU A 155 -0.65 -8.31 -10.41
CA GLU A 155 0.18 -8.42 -11.60
C GLU A 155 1.60 -8.87 -11.23
N LYS A 156 2.22 -9.67 -12.11
CA LYS A 156 3.55 -10.24 -11.90
C LYS A 156 4.42 -9.99 -13.11
N ILE A 157 5.61 -9.44 -12.88
CA ILE A 157 6.64 -9.21 -13.89
C ILE A 157 7.83 -10.10 -13.54
N PRO A 158 8.16 -11.08 -14.37
CA PRO A 158 9.35 -11.91 -14.17
C PRO A 158 10.62 -11.08 -14.41
N LEU A 159 11.59 -11.19 -13.52
CA LEU A 159 12.92 -10.57 -13.64
C LEU A 159 13.94 -11.69 -13.79
N LYS A 160 14.50 -11.83 -14.97
CA LYS A 160 15.48 -12.86 -15.31
C LYS A 160 16.89 -12.47 -14.90
N ASP A 161 17.17 -11.17 -14.95
CA ASP A 161 18.48 -10.59 -14.73
C ASP A 161 18.43 -9.12 -14.31
N ASN A 162 19.59 -8.51 -14.20
CA ASN A 162 19.76 -7.10 -13.84
C ASN A 162 19.23 -6.12 -14.92
N ALA A 163 19.14 -6.55 -16.18
CA ALA A 163 18.59 -5.71 -17.25
C ALA A 163 17.08 -5.58 -17.10
N ASP A 164 16.38 -6.68 -16.75
CA ASP A 164 14.97 -6.66 -16.43
C ASP A 164 14.67 -5.77 -15.22
N PHE A 165 15.50 -5.84 -14.18
CA PHE A 165 15.40 -4.95 -13.03
C PHE A 165 15.58 -3.48 -13.42
N THR A 166 16.53 -3.19 -14.30
CA THR A 166 16.76 -1.81 -14.79
C THR A 166 15.53 -1.30 -15.56
N ARG A 167 14.93 -2.14 -16.43
CA ARG A 167 13.68 -1.78 -17.13
C ARG A 167 12.54 -1.50 -16.14
N LEU A 168 12.35 -2.35 -15.15
CA LEU A 168 11.35 -2.13 -14.11
C LEU A 168 11.53 -0.78 -13.40
N LEU A 169 12.77 -0.39 -13.08
CA LEU A 169 13.06 0.90 -12.46
C LEU A 169 12.78 2.09 -13.40
N GLN A 170 12.99 1.92 -14.70
CA GLN A 170 12.67 2.93 -15.70
C GLN A 170 11.15 3.09 -15.84
N ASP A 171 10.42 1.99 -15.95
CA ASP A 171 8.96 1.99 -16.05
C ASP A 171 8.30 2.57 -14.78
N ALA A 172 8.91 2.33 -13.62
CA ALA A 172 8.47 2.90 -12.36
C ALA A 172 8.44 4.43 -12.35
N ARG A 173 9.31 5.09 -13.14
CA ARG A 173 9.41 6.56 -13.16
C ARG A 173 8.17 7.23 -13.76
N THR A 174 7.49 6.55 -14.65
CA THR A 174 6.30 7.05 -15.36
C THR A 174 5.01 6.38 -14.91
N SER A 175 5.11 5.43 -13.99
CA SER A 175 3.95 4.66 -13.51
C SER A 175 3.10 5.45 -12.52
N ASP A 176 1.78 5.31 -12.66
CA ASP A 176 0.77 5.81 -11.70
C ASP A 176 0.48 4.81 -10.57
N ALA A 177 1.07 3.60 -10.60
CA ALA A 177 0.94 2.60 -9.54
C ALA A 177 1.64 3.03 -8.25
N GLU A 178 1.34 2.37 -7.12
CA GLU A 178 2.11 2.59 -5.89
C GLU A 178 3.58 2.15 -6.06
N GLY A 179 3.80 1.08 -6.82
CA GLY A 179 5.11 0.49 -7.08
C GLY A 179 5.08 -1.03 -7.14
N TRP A 180 6.16 -1.66 -6.72
CA TRP A 180 6.35 -3.11 -6.78
C TRP A 180 6.96 -3.67 -5.51
N VAL A 181 6.64 -4.93 -5.21
CA VAL A 181 7.34 -5.77 -4.25
C VAL A 181 8.07 -6.86 -5.04
N ILE A 182 9.40 -6.84 -4.99
CA ILE A 182 10.23 -7.86 -5.63
C ILE A 182 10.55 -8.93 -4.60
N ARG A 183 10.38 -10.18 -5.01
CA ARG A 183 10.80 -11.36 -4.24
C ARG A 183 11.70 -12.20 -5.12
N ASP A 184 12.86 -12.58 -4.61
CA ASP A 184 13.79 -13.47 -5.28
C ASP A 184 13.65 -14.95 -4.84
N SER A 185 14.44 -15.82 -5.45
CA SER A 185 14.44 -17.26 -5.17
C SER A 185 14.94 -17.62 -3.76
N THR A 186 15.65 -16.72 -3.09
CA THR A 186 16.13 -16.91 -1.71
C THR A 186 15.11 -16.47 -0.65
N GLY A 187 14.02 -15.80 -1.09
CA GLY A 187 13.01 -15.20 -0.21
C GLY A 187 13.33 -13.76 0.19
N TYR A 188 14.43 -13.18 -0.30
CA TYR A 188 14.69 -11.75 -0.09
C TYR A 188 13.59 -10.92 -0.75
N MET A 189 13.09 -9.91 -0.01
CA MET A 189 12.01 -9.04 -0.47
C MET A 189 12.39 -7.58 -0.33
N VAL A 190 12.17 -6.82 -1.40
CA VAL A 190 12.34 -5.37 -1.42
C VAL A 190 11.15 -4.70 -2.11
N LYS A 191 10.72 -3.55 -1.60
CA LYS A 191 9.70 -2.72 -2.23
C LYS A 191 10.30 -1.49 -2.89
N ILE A 192 9.84 -1.26 -4.11
CA ILE A 192 10.14 -0.08 -4.91
C ILE A 192 8.85 0.71 -5.02
N LYS A 193 8.92 1.99 -4.69
CA LYS A 193 7.78 2.90 -4.86
C LYS A 193 7.97 3.74 -6.09
N ALA A 194 6.90 3.90 -6.87
CA ALA A 194 6.91 4.84 -7.97
C ALA A 194 7.15 6.27 -7.45
N PRO A 195 8.04 7.05 -8.10
CA PRO A 195 8.32 8.41 -7.67
C PRO A 195 7.08 9.29 -7.64
N GLY A 196 6.20 9.17 -8.64
CA GLY A 196 4.91 9.89 -8.71
C GLY A 196 4.00 9.60 -7.51
N TYR A 197 3.85 8.32 -7.14
CA TYR A 197 3.09 7.94 -5.95
C TYR A 197 3.71 8.51 -4.67
N SER A 198 5.02 8.35 -4.51
CA SER A 198 5.75 8.86 -3.34
C SER A 198 5.61 10.36 -3.20
N ALA A 199 5.55 11.04 -4.31
CA ALA A 199 5.32 12.45 -4.47
C ALA A 199 3.92 12.85 -4.01
N THR A 200 2.90 12.26 -4.58
CA THR A 200 1.49 12.52 -4.24
C THR A 200 1.21 12.21 -2.76
N LYS A 201 1.80 11.13 -2.24
CA LYS A 201 1.66 10.77 -0.81
C LYS A 201 2.23 11.85 0.11
N ARG A 202 3.37 12.45 -0.25
CA ARG A 202 3.92 13.59 0.51
C ARG A 202 3.02 14.82 0.38
N ALA A 203 2.54 15.12 -0.83
CA ALA A 203 1.65 16.25 -1.08
C ALA A 203 0.36 16.19 -0.25
N ARG A 204 -0.23 15.01 -0.07
CA ARG A 204 -1.43 14.84 0.77
C ARG A 204 -1.21 15.18 2.27
N ALA A 205 0.03 15.15 2.74
CA ALA A 205 0.35 15.53 4.11
C ALA A 205 0.51 17.07 4.29
N ILE A 206 0.65 17.81 3.20
CA ILE A 206 0.90 19.26 3.24
C ILE A 206 -0.25 20.05 3.86
N PRO A 207 -1.55 19.82 3.54
CA PRO A 207 -2.63 20.57 4.16
C PRO A 207 -2.62 20.47 5.69
N ALA A 208 -2.50 19.26 6.22
CA ALA A 208 -2.44 19.05 7.66
C ALA A 208 -1.22 19.74 8.30
N LEU A 209 -0.11 19.86 7.56
CA LEU A 209 1.08 20.60 7.99
C LEU A 209 0.86 22.11 7.99
N VAL A 210 0.20 22.64 6.96
CA VAL A 210 -0.11 24.06 6.85
C VAL A 210 -1.15 24.49 7.90
N ASP A 211 -2.19 23.67 8.09
CA ASP A 211 -3.21 23.92 9.11
C ASP A 211 -2.58 23.90 10.51
N TYR A 212 -1.70 22.93 10.78
CA TYR A 212 -0.95 22.87 12.04
C TYR A 212 -0.12 24.14 12.31
N LEU A 213 0.45 24.77 11.28
CA LEU A 213 1.25 26.00 11.43
C LEU A 213 0.40 27.26 11.59
N ARG A 214 -0.79 27.28 10.99
CA ARG A 214 -1.72 28.40 11.07
C ARG A 214 -2.44 28.50 12.42
N GLU A 215 -2.60 27.38 13.11
CA GLU A 215 -3.21 27.37 14.43
C GLU A 215 -2.26 27.97 15.47
N PRO A 216 -2.71 28.91 16.33
CA PRO A 216 -1.96 29.33 17.51
C PRO A 216 -1.49 28.14 18.32
N SER A 217 -0.29 28.22 18.91
CA SER A 217 0.33 27.11 19.65
C SER A 217 -0.57 26.47 20.72
N GLU A 218 -1.47 27.26 21.30
CA GLU A 218 -2.43 26.85 22.33
C GLU A 218 -3.66 26.11 21.79
N GLN A 219 -3.95 26.21 20.49
CA GLN A 219 -5.14 25.60 19.84
C GLN A 219 -4.79 24.48 18.86
N ARG A 220 -3.52 24.13 18.75
CA ARG A 220 -3.07 23.11 17.78
C ARG A 220 -3.68 21.75 18.06
N ARG A 221 -4.57 21.32 17.15
CA ARG A 221 -5.17 20.01 17.14
C ARG A 221 -4.22 19.02 16.44
N GLY A 222 -3.27 18.51 17.14
CA GLY A 222 -2.41 17.43 16.68
C GLY A 222 -2.03 16.58 17.87
N THR A 223 -1.85 15.29 17.68
CA THR A 223 -1.31 14.47 18.74
C THR A 223 0.15 14.82 18.95
N GLN A 224 0.62 14.80 20.19
CA GLN A 224 2.04 14.92 20.53
C GLN A 224 2.92 14.05 19.62
N ALA A 225 2.42 12.85 19.28
CA ALA A 225 3.10 11.90 18.40
C ALA A 225 3.27 12.40 16.95
N ASP A 226 2.31 13.16 16.42
CA ASP A 226 2.40 13.70 15.05
C ASP A 226 3.43 14.83 14.99
N ARG A 227 3.46 15.69 15.99
CA ARG A 227 4.47 16.73 16.15
C ARG A 227 5.88 16.15 16.21
N GLU A 228 6.11 15.19 17.12
CA GLU A 228 7.39 14.53 17.26
C GLU A 228 7.85 13.80 15.98
N LYS A 229 6.90 13.28 15.19
CA LYS A 229 7.19 12.68 13.89
C LYS A 229 7.70 13.71 12.88
N LEU A 230 7.11 14.91 12.86
CA LEU A 230 7.52 15.98 11.98
C LEU A 230 8.89 16.54 12.39
N GLU A 231 9.10 16.77 13.68
CA GLU A 231 10.38 17.21 14.24
C GLU A 231 11.50 16.22 13.92
N ARG A 232 11.28 14.91 14.14
CA ARG A 232 12.24 13.86 13.75
C ARG A 232 12.57 13.86 12.25
N ASN A 233 11.59 14.15 11.39
CA ASN A 233 11.83 14.21 9.94
C ASN A 233 12.64 15.47 9.55
N ALA A 234 12.41 16.59 10.21
CA ALA A 234 13.18 17.82 10.03
C ALA A 234 14.64 17.62 10.50
N GLU A 235 14.84 17.11 11.71
CA GLU A 235 16.17 16.82 12.26
C GLU A 235 17.01 15.91 11.38
N ARG A 236 16.40 14.84 10.79
CA ARG A 236 17.09 13.94 9.85
C ARG A 236 17.64 14.62 8.62
N LEU A 237 17.10 15.78 8.27
CA LEU A 237 17.51 16.58 7.12
C LEU A 237 18.36 17.79 7.55
N GLY A 238 18.68 17.92 8.84
CA GLY A 238 19.39 19.06 9.39
C GLY A 238 18.61 20.38 9.29
N LEU A 239 17.28 20.31 9.26
CA LEU A 239 16.38 21.45 9.12
C LEU A 239 15.61 21.68 10.43
N ASN A 240 15.27 22.92 10.73
CA ASN A 240 14.19 23.17 11.70
C ASN A 240 12.82 22.85 11.08
N LEU A 241 11.79 22.76 11.91
CA LEU A 241 10.45 22.34 11.46
C LEU A 241 9.88 23.25 10.37
N SER A 242 10.05 24.59 10.51
CA SER A 242 9.57 25.55 9.52
C SER A 242 10.28 25.40 8.19
N ASP A 243 11.61 25.27 8.18
CA ASP A 243 12.38 25.08 6.97
C ASP A 243 12.08 23.72 6.30
N TYR A 244 11.82 22.69 7.09
CA TYR A 244 11.38 21.39 6.58
C TYR A 244 10.05 21.52 5.83
N ILE A 245 9.09 22.22 6.38
CA ILE A 245 7.76 22.43 5.79
C ILE A 245 7.88 23.28 4.52
N VAL A 246 8.60 24.41 4.58
CA VAL A 246 8.86 25.27 3.42
C VAL A 246 9.57 24.51 2.31
N SER A 247 10.61 23.74 2.63
CA SER A 247 11.33 22.93 1.64
C SER A 247 10.47 21.82 1.03
N THR A 248 9.52 21.28 1.81
CA THR A 248 8.56 20.28 1.33
C THR A 248 7.56 20.91 0.37
N ILE A 249 6.99 22.06 0.72
CA ILE A 249 6.07 22.82 -0.14
C ILE A 249 6.77 23.29 -1.42
N SER A 250 7.98 23.83 -1.33
CA SER A 250 8.73 24.35 -2.48
C SER A 250 9.12 23.25 -3.47
N ARG A 251 9.48 22.08 -2.99
CA ARG A 251 9.74 20.91 -3.85
C ARG A 251 8.48 20.45 -4.60
N HIS A 252 7.30 20.65 -4.04
CA HIS A 252 6.04 20.29 -4.68
C HIS A 252 5.51 21.34 -5.66
N ARG A 253 5.99 22.59 -5.60
CA ARG A 253 5.68 23.62 -6.61
C ARG A 253 6.20 23.27 -8.02
N ALA A 254 7.24 22.43 -8.11
CA ALA A 254 7.78 21.96 -9.39
C ALA A 254 6.96 20.81 -10.02
N TRP A 255 5.92 20.32 -9.36
CA TRP A 255 5.13 19.21 -9.81
C TRP A 255 3.74 19.61 -10.28
N ASP A 256 3.24 18.86 -11.26
CA ASP A 256 1.97 19.09 -11.97
C ASP A 256 0.80 19.36 -10.99
N LEU A 257 0.56 20.63 -10.74
CA LEU A 257 -0.50 21.19 -9.88
C LEU A 257 -1.94 20.71 -10.22
N PRO A 258 -2.29 20.27 -11.47
CA PRO A 258 -3.61 19.74 -11.76
C PRO A 258 -4.00 18.49 -10.96
N ARG A 259 -3.03 17.73 -10.45
CA ARG A 259 -3.28 16.52 -9.64
C ARG A 259 -3.45 16.80 -8.14
N LEU A 260 -3.19 18.02 -7.70
CA LEU A 260 -3.42 18.42 -6.30
C LEU A 260 -4.87 18.90 -6.15
N ALA A 261 -5.51 18.49 -5.04
CA ALA A 261 -6.87 18.93 -4.76
C ALA A 261 -6.99 20.47 -4.85
N PRO A 262 -8.12 21.02 -5.35
CA PRO A 262 -8.28 22.46 -5.58
C PRO A 262 -7.92 23.34 -4.38
N HIS A 263 -8.23 22.92 -3.14
CA HIS A 263 -7.88 23.63 -1.91
C HIS A 263 -6.37 23.73 -1.65
N LEU A 264 -5.55 22.86 -2.27
CA LEU A 264 -4.08 22.96 -2.20
C LEU A 264 -3.52 24.07 -3.10
N LYS A 265 -4.22 24.43 -4.17
CA LYS A 265 -3.85 25.56 -5.03
C LYS A 265 -3.92 26.89 -4.23
N ASP A 266 -5.00 27.09 -3.50
CA ASP A 266 -5.21 28.30 -2.71
C ASP A 266 -4.19 28.41 -1.58
N LEU A 267 -3.85 27.27 -0.94
CA LEU A 267 -2.80 27.21 0.08
C LEU A 267 -1.39 27.50 -0.47
N LEU A 268 -1.09 27.02 -1.69
CA LEU A 268 0.21 27.28 -2.33
C LEU A 268 0.34 28.70 -2.87
N HIS A 269 -0.76 29.35 -3.22
CA HIS A 269 -0.78 30.78 -3.57
C HIS A 269 -0.54 31.71 -2.37
N GLY A 270 -0.91 31.28 -1.15
CA GLY A 270 -0.66 32.01 0.09
C GLY A 270 0.78 31.90 0.62
N VAL A 271 1.66 31.13 -0.01
CA VAL A 271 3.09 31.08 0.31
C VAL A 271 3.81 32.09 -0.57
N ASN A 272 4.36 33.15 0.02
CA ASN A 272 5.05 34.18 -0.73
C ASN A 272 6.32 33.65 -1.43
N THR A 273 6.90 34.45 -2.34
CA THR A 273 8.06 34.07 -3.16
C THR A 273 9.31 33.70 -2.35
N HIS A 274 9.34 34.05 -1.06
CA HIS A 274 10.42 33.76 -0.11
C HIS A 274 10.13 32.50 0.73
N GLY A 275 9.01 31.81 0.49
CA GLY A 275 8.66 30.56 1.19
C GLY A 275 8.20 30.77 2.64
N ARG A 276 7.77 31.99 3.02
CA ARG A 276 7.11 32.26 4.29
C ARG A 276 5.59 32.21 4.10
N LEU A 277 4.89 31.74 5.09
CA LEU A 277 3.43 31.91 5.21
C LEU A 277 3.18 33.33 5.76
N ASP A 278 2.37 34.10 5.03
CA ASP A 278 1.87 35.39 5.53
C ASP A 278 0.80 35.17 6.61
#